data_c93c2ba6a97da8ba6935339f27b16e9b
#
_entry.id   c93c2ba6a97da8ba6935339f27b16e9b
#
_cell.length_a   1.000
_cell.length_b   1.000
_cell.length_c   1.000
_cell.angle_alpha   90.00
_cell.angle_beta   90.00
_cell.angle_gamma   90.00
#
_symmetry.space_group_name_H-M   'P 1'
#
loop_
_entity.id
_entity.type
_entity.pdbx_description
1 polymer ?
#
loop_
_entity_poly.entity_id
_entity_poly.type
_entity_poly.pdbx_seq_one_letter_code
_entity_poly.pdbx_strand_id
1 'polypeptide(L)'
;MKKIIYLISFTALVLSSACHKIEGPGGTSAIRGNVTGHELKNGSSEITEVTCTHGALLEHGDYWLLNTNNATKYYYIYYRNPTWVSDADPHLAGRIGIEVVFNYSDSNTEIAQNTLSALNAITNSGYTTGLQQDIITIQNTELAPVPDADNGSTSFNIDISQQGKASITSSTIPIANERVYIIYGKNAYSSKDVRTNANGEFSFEGLQVGKYTVYVNSLHANGTGATVQLDKEIVIESEESINSAGTFDILY
;
A
#
# COMPACT_ATOMS: atom_id res chain seq x y z
N MET A 1 -56.08 50.64 5.53
CA MET A 1 -56.07 49.40 4.80
C MET A 1 -54.72 49.09 4.07
N LYS A 2 -53.96 50.06 3.55
CA LYS A 2 -52.69 49.81 2.86
C LYS A 2 -51.56 49.22 3.75
N LYS A 3 -51.47 49.52 5.03
CA LYS A 3 -50.43 49.02 5.92
C LYS A 3 -50.56 47.55 6.33
N ILE A 4 -51.76 46.99 6.31
CA ILE A 4 -52.04 45.58 6.65
C ILE A 4 -51.61 44.65 5.50
N ILE A 5 -51.73 45.08 4.26
CA ILE A 5 -51.34 44.30 3.06
C ILE A 5 -49.83 44.07 3.01
N TYR A 6 -49.00 45.06 3.41
CA TYR A 6 -47.55 44.91 3.45
C TYR A 6 -47.07 43.93 4.53
N LEU A 7 -47.78 43.87 5.67
CA LEU A 7 -47.43 42.95 6.76
C LEU A 7 -47.68 41.48 6.37
N ILE A 8 -48.78 41.23 5.70
CA ILE A 8 -49.14 39.86 5.21
C ILE A 8 -48.19 39.41 4.10
N SER A 9 -47.78 40.32 3.21
CA SER A 9 -46.83 40.00 2.11
C SER A 9 -45.42 39.70 2.65
N PHE A 10 -44.98 40.38 3.72
CA PHE A 10 -43.67 40.14 4.34
C PHE A 10 -43.64 38.83 5.11
N THR A 11 -44.73 38.46 5.80
CA THR A 11 -44.85 37.18 6.54
C THR A 11 -44.87 35.98 5.59
N ALA A 12 -45.48 36.08 4.40
CA ALA A 12 -45.48 35.02 3.40
C ALA A 12 -44.10 34.78 2.77
N LEU A 13 -43.27 35.85 2.66
CA LEU A 13 -41.93 35.71 2.09
C LEU A 13 -40.93 35.02 3.05
N VAL A 14 -41.13 35.17 4.37
CA VAL A 14 -40.26 34.52 5.39
C VAL A 14 -40.55 33.03 5.55
N LEU A 15 -41.79 32.58 5.25
CA LEU A 15 -42.19 31.20 5.36
C LEU A 15 -41.74 30.33 4.17
N SER A 16 -41.29 30.92 3.06
CA SER A 16 -40.85 30.19 1.87
C SER A 16 -39.36 29.78 1.90
N SER A 17 -38.59 30.20 2.90
CA SER A 17 -37.14 29.93 2.99
C SER A 17 -36.73 28.82 3.97
N ALA A 18 -37.68 28.03 4.51
CA ALA A 18 -37.42 27.13 5.63
C ALA A 18 -37.62 25.63 5.34
N CYS A 19 -37.46 25.18 4.11
CA CYS A 19 -37.33 23.74 3.86
C CYS A 19 -36.02 23.45 3.15
N HIS A 20 -34.93 23.60 3.88
CA HIS A 20 -33.70 22.93 3.49
C HIS A 20 -33.89 21.45 3.85
N LYS A 21 -34.07 20.58 2.85
CA LYS A 21 -34.05 19.13 3.08
C LYS A 21 -32.67 18.78 3.58
N ILE A 22 -32.61 18.23 4.78
CA ILE A 22 -31.36 17.79 5.41
C ILE A 22 -31.12 16.34 4.94
N GLU A 23 -29.94 16.04 4.49
CA GLU A 23 -29.54 14.67 4.13
C GLU A 23 -29.83 13.70 5.29
N GLY A 24 -30.36 12.51 4.97
CA GLY A 24 -30.65 11.52 6.00
C GLY A 24 -31.88 10.67 5.72
N PRO A 25 -32.43 10.06 6.76
CA PRO A 25 -33.63 9.22 6.67
C PRO A 25 -34.89 10.07 6.49
N GLY A 26 -35.97 9.43 6.00
CA GLY A 26 -37.30 10.04 5.84
C GLY A 26 -37.63 10.43 4.40
N GLY A 27 -36.80 10.02 3.42
CA GLY A 27 -37.07 10.10 2.00
C GLY A 27 -37.58 8.80 1.40
N THR A 28 -37.61 8.75 0.09
CA THR A 28 -38.11 7.61 -0.72
C THR A 28 -37.05 6.99 -1.59
N SER A 29 -35.83 7.53 -1.58
CA SER A 29 -34.71 7.08 -2.43
C SER A 29 -33.85 6.02 -1.73
N ALA A 30 -33.03 5.35 -2.52
CA ALA A 30 -32.12 4.32 -2.04
C ALA A 30 -30.70 4.47 -2.63
N ILE A 31 -29.72 3.97 -1.88
CA ILE A 31 -28.35 3.74 -2.38
C ILE A 31 -28.07 2.25 -2.28
N ARG A 32 -27.70 1.62 -3.39
CA ARG A 32 -27.37 0.19 -3.47
C ARG A 32 -25.99 -0.04 -4.03
N GLY A 33 -25.37 -1.14 -3.62
CA GLY A 33 -24.06 -1.54 -4.12
C GLY A 33 -23.69 -2.95 -3.69
N ASN A 34 -22.47 -3.33 -4.04
CA ASN A 34 -21.91 -4.64 -3.74
C ASN A 34 -20.57 -4.50 -3.03
N VAL A 35 -20.24 -5.50 -2.21
CA VAL A 35 -18.90 -5.71 -1.67
C VAL A 35 -18.39 -7.04 -2.20
N THR A 36 -17.25 -6.97 -2.86
CA THR A 36 -16.45 -8.14 -3.25
C THR A 36 -15.13 -8.09 -2.50
N GLY A 37 -14.40 -9.19 -2.49
CA GLY A 37 -13.11 -9.15 -1.83
C GLY A 37 -12.18 -10.28 -2.24
N HIS A 38 -10.92 -10.06 -1.93
CA HIS A 38 -9.83 -11.00 -2.08
C HIS A 38 -9.37 -11.47 -0.71
N GLU A 39 -9.18 -12.77 -0.54
CA GLU A 39 -8.57 -13.31 0.67
C GLU A 39 -7.11 -12.85 0.76
N LEU A 40 -6.75 -12.26 1.92
CA LEU A 40 -5.36 -11.97 2.22
C LEU A 40 -4.66 -13.29 2.60
N LYS A 41 -3.92 -13.87 1.68
CA LYS A 41 -3.05 -15.02 1.98
C LYS A 41 -1.76 -14.57 2.63
N ASN A 42 -1.21 -15.44 3.47
CA ASN A 42 0.11 -15.24 4.06
C ASN A 42 1.13 -15.11 2.93
N GLY A 43 1.47 -13.90 2.57
CA GLY A 43 2.61 -13.58 1.72
C GLY A 43 3.91 -13.88 2.46
N SER A 44 5.01 -13.85 1.73
CA SER A 44 6.35 -13.92 2.30
C SER A 44 7.22 -12.80 1.74
N SER A 45 8.04 -12.21 2.58
CA SER A 45 9.14 -11.38 2.12
C SER A 45 10.22 -12.28 1.52
N GLU A 46 10.92 -11.79 0.49
CA GLU A 46 12.10 -12.49 -0.01
C GLU A 46 13.24 -12.40 1.00
N ILE A 47 13.97 -13.51 1.13
CA ILE A 47 15.19 -13.58 1.94
C ILE A 47 16.31 -14.06 1.02
N THR A 48 17.32 -13.20 0.88
CA THR A 48 18.55 -13.45 0.13
C THR A 48 19.69 -13.69 1.12
N GLU A 49 20.46 -14.74 0.91
CA GLU A 49 21.69 -15.04 1.65
C GLU A 49 22.89 -14.84 0.73
N VAL A 50 23.83 -14.00 1.16
CA VAL A 50 25.06 -13.69 0.42
C VAL A 50 26.26 -14.21 1.22
N THR A 51 26.88 -15.28 0.74
CA THR A 51 28.12 -15.81 1.31
C THR A 51 29.31 -15.09 0.67
N CYS A 52 29.99 -14.29 1.46
CA CYS A 52 31.15 -13.52 1.01
C CYS A 52 32.40 -14.37 0.90
N THR A 53 33.27 -14.03 -0.05
CA THR A 53 34.58 -14.68 -0.23
C THR A 53 35.70 -13.80 0.31
N HIS A 54 36.91 -14.37 0.39
CA HIS A 54 38.12 -13.67 0.79
C HIS A 54 38.47 -12.51 -0.17
N GLY A 55 38.96 -11.40 0.34
CA GLY A 55 39.33 -10.25 -0.45
C GLY A 55 40.30 -10.53 -1.61
N ALA A 56 41.14 -11.55 -1.49
CA ALA A 56 42.03 -12.00 -2.57
C ALA A 56 41.29 -12.54 -3.82
N LEU A 57 40.00 -12.85 -3.71
CA LEU A 57 39.12 -13.31 -4.80
C LEU A 57 38.24 -12.21 -5.36
N LEU A 58 38.37 -10.99 -4.88
CA LEU A 58 37.68 -9.80 -5.36
C LEU A 58 38.64 -8.92 -6.18
N GLU A 59 38.10 -8.34 -7.23
CA GLU A 59 38.81 -7.32 -8.01
C GLU A 59 38.25 -5.92 -7.73
N HIS A 60 39.03 -4.90 -8.03
CA HIS A 60 38.60 -3.52 -7.97
C HIS A 60 37.54 -3.25 -9.03
N GLY A 61 36.30 -2.87 -8.63
CA GLY A 61 35.15 -2.69 -9.51
C GLY A 61 34.23 -3.89 -9.62
N ASP A 62 34.55 -5.01 -8.96
CA ASP A 62 33.59 -6.11 -8.85
C ASP A 62 32.30 -5.65 -8.19
N TYR A 63 31.18 -6.22 -8.64
CA TYR A 63 29.84 -5.87 -8.11
C TYR A 63 28.90 -7.06 -8.13
N TRP A 64 27.85 -6.96 -7.33
CA TRP A 64 26.67 -7.84 -7.35
C TRP A 64 25.38 -7.01 -7.28
N LEU A 65 24.23 -7.62 -7.64
CA LEU A 65 22.94 -6.93 -7.79
C LEU A 65 21.98 -7.31 -6.67
N LEU A 66 21.36 -6.31 -6.06
CA LEU A 66 20.31 -6.48 -5.08
C LEU A 66 19.03 -5.78 -5.56
N ASN A 67 17.92 -6.50 -5.53
CA ASN A 67 16.61 -5.99 -5.90
C ASN A 67 15.72 -5.88 -4.65
N THR A 68 14.84 -4.87 -4.64
CA THR A 68 13.87 -4.67 -3.55
C THR A 68 12.48 -4.39 -4.09
N ASN A 69 11.45 -4.59 -3.28
CA ASN A 69 10.07 -4.25 -3.61
C ASN A 69 9.78 -2.76 -3.69
N ASN A 70 10.67 -1.96 -3.17
CA ASN A 70 10.52 -0.52 -3.36
C ASN A 70 10.78 -0.23 -4.85
N ALA A 71 9.72 -0.10 -5.63
CA ALA A 71 9.67 -0.04 -7.11
C ALA A 71 10.61 0.99 -7.77
N THR A 72 11.36 1.73 -6.98
CA THR A 72 12.31 2.74 -7.42
C THR A 72 13.75 2.49 -6.96
N LYS A 73 14.00 1.40 -6.23
CA LYS A 73 15.31 1.17 -5.61
C LYS A 73 15.87 -0.22 -5.93
N TYR A 74 16.54 -0.29 -7.06
CA TYR A 74 17.41 -1.40 -7.39
C TYR A 74 18.85 -0.99 -7.08
N TYR A 75 19.59 -1.86 -6.44
CA TYR A 75 20.95 -1.59 -6.01
C TYR A 75 21.96 -2.43 -6.78
N TYR A 76 23.20 -1.94 -6.86
CA TYR A 76 24.39 -2.75 -7.07
C TYR A 76 25.40 -2.40 -5.97
N ILE A 77 26.05 -3.42 -5.45
CA ILE A 77 27.07 -3.29 -4.42
C ILE A 77 28.40 -3.52 -5.09
N TYR A 78 29.27 -2.50 -5.09
CA TYR A 78 30.55 -2.57 -5.78
C TYR A 78 31.72 -2.41 -4.82
N TYR A 79 32.85 -3.03 -5.18
CA TYR A 79 34.00 -3.16 -4.30
C TYR A 79 35.17 -2.28 -4.76
N ARG A 80 35.60 -1.36 -3.90
CA ARG A 80 36.70 -0.46 -4.16
C ARG A 80 37.92 -0.84 -3.30
N ASN A 81 39.02 -1.23 -3.96
CA ASN A 81 40.31 -1.34 -3.29
C ASN A 81 41.01 0.04 -3.27
N PRO A 82 41.38 0.56 -2.09
CA PRO A 82 41.93 1.92 -1.95
C PRO A 82 43.34 2.11 -2.58
N THR A 83 44.01 1.04 -2.95
CA THR A 83 45.34 1.13 -3.60
C THR A 83 45.21 1.47 -5.08
N TRP A 84 44.04 1.38 -5.70
CA TRP A 84 43.77 1.73 -7.08
C TRP A 84 43.31 3.19 -7.21
N VAL A 85 43.75 3.85 -8.27
CA VAL A 85 43.43 5.26 -8.57
C VAL A 85 42.23 5.38 -9.52
N SER A 86 41.91 4.27 -10.24
CA SER A 86 40.76 4.22 -11.17
C SER A 86 39.44 4.23 -10.40
N ASP A 87 38.38 4.70 -11.07
CA ASP A 87 37.05 4.61 -10.55
C ASP A 87 36.63 3.14 -10.45
N ALA A 88 36.07 2.76 -9.32
CA ALA A 88 35.55 1.42 -9.06
C ALA A 88 34.07 1.29 -9.40
N ASP A 89 33.35 2.41 -9.52
CA ASP A 89 31.91 2.40 -9.76
C ASP A 89 31.60 1.98 -11.22
N PRO A 90 30.88 0.86 -11.45
CA PRO A 90 30.47 0.45 -12.79
C PRO A 90 29.36 1.31 -13.40
N HIS A 91 28.80 2.28 -12.65
CA HIS A 91 27.75 3.20 -13.10
C HIS A 91 26.55 2.52 -13.79
N LEU A 92 25.99 1.47 -13.16
CA LEU A 92 24.88 0.69 -13.74
C LEU A 92 23.59 1.52 -13.84
N ALA A 93 23.12 1.72 -15.06
CA ALA A 93 21.93 2.53 -15.33
C ALA A 93 20.68 1.97 -14.61
N GLY A 94 19.89 2.87 -14.01
CA GLY A 94 18.66 2.52 -13.31
C GLY A 94 18.86 1.87 -11.94
N ARG A 95 20.08 1.86 -11.42
CA ARG A 95 20.42 1.29 -10.10
C ARG A 95 21.17 2.29 -9.25
N ILE A 96 21.14 2.10 -7.94
CA ILE A 96 21.87 2.88 -6.95
C ILE A 96 23.12 2.12 -6.54
N GLY A 97 24.31 2.73 -6.72
CA GLY A 97 25.57 2.15 -6.30
C GLY A 97 25.79 2.26 -4.80
N ILE A 98 26.27 1.19 -4.19
CA ILE A 98 26.69 1.12 -2.80
C ILE A 98 28.15 0.70 -2.77
N GLU A 99 29.02 1.63 -2.38
CA GLU A 99 30.47 1.37 -2.29
C GLU A 99 30.80 0.55 -1.04
N VAL A 100 31.63 -0.48 -1.23
CA VAL A 100 32.27 -1.24 -0.16
C VAL A 100 33.79 -1.13 -0.33
N VAL A 101 34.46 -0.60 0.66
CA VAL A 101 35.93 -0.54 0.67
C VAL A 101 36.49 -1.87 1.19
N PHE A 102 37.46 -2.46 0.48
CA PHE A 102 38.09 -3.71 0.85
C PHE A 102 39.60 -3.71 0.60
N ASN A 103 40.31 -4.65 1.24
CA ASN A 103 41.69 -4.97 0.98
C ASN A 103 41.83 -6.42 0.53
N TYR A 104 42.83 -6.74 -0.28
CA TYR A 104 43.07 -8.12 -0.73
C TYR A 104 43.38 -9.10 0.41
N SER A 105 43.80 -8.60 1.59
CA SER A 105 44.04 -9.41 2.80
C SER A 105 42.80 -9.64 3.67
N ASP A 106 41.69 -8.98 3.37
CA ASP A 106 40.48 -9.07 4.20
C ASP A 106 39.91 -10.50 4.12
N SER A 107 39.62 -11.08 5.27
CA SER A 107 38.95 -12.39 5.37
C SER A 107 37.50 -12.31 4.89
N ASN A 108 36.89 -13.47 4.64
CA ASN A 108 35.47 -13.55 4.28
C ASN A 108 34.57 -12.79 5.26
N THR A 109 34.85 -12.91 6.57
CA THR A 109 34.09 -12.25 7.63
C THR A 109 34.27 -10.72 7.61
N GLU A 110 35.49 -10.22 7.33
CA GLU A 110 35.73 -8.79 7.20
C GLU A 110 35.03 -8.21 5.96
N ILE A 111 35.08 -8.92 4.83
CA ILE A 111 34.32 -8.53 3.60
C ILE A 111 32.83 -8.46 3.92
N ALA A 112 32.28 -9.47 4.63
CA ALA A 112 30.87 -9.49 5.00
C ALA A 112 30.51 -8.32 5.95
N GLN A 113 31.35 -7.99 6.94
CA GLN A 113 31.17 -6.87 7.86
C GLN A 113 31.20 -5.51 7.14
N ASN A 114 32.14 -5.32 6.21
CA ASN A 114 32.25 -4.10 5.43
C ASN A 114 31.03 -3.93 4.52
N THR A 115 30.59 -5.02 3.86
CA THR A 115 29.40 -5.04 3.03
C THR A 115 28.13 -4.74 3.84
N LEU A 116 27.96 -5.39 5.00
CA LEU A 116 26.84 -5.14 5.91
C LEU A 116 26.78 -3.66 6.35
N SER A 117 27.93 -3.10 6.71
CA SER A 117 28.04 -1.70 7.14
C SER A 117 27.59 -0.74 6.05
N ALA A 118 27.99 -0.99 4.80
CA ALA A 118 27.58 -0.20 3.65
C ALA A 118 26.08 -0.33 3.36
N LEU A 119 25.53 -1.54 3.42
CA LEU A 119 24.08 -1.78 3.27
C LEU A 119 23.25 -1.05 4.33
N ASN A 120 23.70 -1.08 5.60
CA ASN A 120 23.01 -0.44 6.72
C ASN A 120 23.08 1.09 6.71
N ALA A 121 24.01 1.67 5.97
CA ALA A 121 24.09 3.12 5.79
C ALA A 121 22.96 3.68 4.91
N ILE A 122 22.28 2.82 4.16
CA ILE A 122 21.19 3.23 3.26
C ILE A 122 19.87 3.37 4.05
N THR A 123 19.37 4.59 4.13
CA THR A 123 18.07 4.88 4.76
C THR A 123 16.91 4.55 3.82
N ASN A 124 15.81 4.02 4.37
CA ASN A 124 14.62 3.60 3.59
C ASN A 124 14.98 2.66 2.44
N SER A 125 15.87 1.72 2.69
CA SER A 125 16.42 0.81 1.69
C SER A 125 15.38 -0.16 1.10
N GLY A 126 14.30 -0.47 1.83
CA GLY A 126 13.31 -1.48 1.47
C GLY A 126 13.71 -2.90 1.92
N TYR A 127 14.76 -3.03 2.72
CA TYR A 127 15.21 -4.29 3.31
C TYR A 127 15.73 -4.10 4.74
N THR A 128 15.85 -5.21 5.45
CA THR A 128 16.61 -5.36 6.70
C THR A 128 17.75 -6.35 6.50
N THR A 129 18.79 -6.29 7.32
CA THR A 129 19.97 -7.13 7.16
C THR A 129 20.35 -7.82 8.47
N GLY A 130 20.96 -8.99 8.35
CA GLY A 130 21.60 -9.75 9.43
C GLY A 130 22.97 -10.25 9.00
N LEU A 131 23.80 -10.64 9.95
CA LEU A 131 25.13 -11.22 9.69
C LEU A 131 25.38 -12.43 10.59
N GLN A 132 25.81 -13.52 9.98
CA GLN A 132 26.32 -14.68 10.68
C GLN A 132 27.63 -15.12 10.01
N GLN A 133 28.75 -14.86 10.67
CA GLN A 133 30.09 -15.12 10.13
C GLN A 133 30.32 -14.36 8.80
N ASP A 134 30.42 -15.07 7.67
CA ASP A 134 30.60 -14.55 6.32
C ASP A 134 29.32 -14.55 5.48
N ILE A 135 28.17 -14.86 6.09
CA ILE A 135 26.87 -14.86 5.46
C ILE A 135 26.05 -13.63 5.87
N ILE A 136 25.70 -12.82 4.90
CA ILE A 136 24.79 -11.69 5.06
C ILE A 136 23.38 -12.17 4.69
N THR A 137 22.42 -12.04 5.59
CA THR A 137 21.01 -12.24 5.32
C THR A 137 20.35 -10.90 5.02
N ILE A 138 19.64 -10.82 3.90
CA ILE A 138 18.91 -9.62 3.49
C ILE A 138 17.45 -10.01 3.32
N GLN A 139 16.57 -9.38 4.10
CA GLN A 139 15.13 -9.62 4.05
C GLN A 139 14.41 -8.39 3.52
N ASN A 140 13.67 -8.52 2.42
CA ASN A 140 12.80 -7.46 1.92
C ASN A 140 11.71 -7.12 2.93
N THR A 141 11.37 -5.83 3.09
CA THR A 141 10.38 -5.39 4.08
C THR A 141 8.94 -5.65 3.65
N GLU A 142 8.70 -5.82 2.37
CA GLU A 142 7.35 -6.04 1.82
C GLU A 142 7.13 -7.49 1.40
N LEU A 143 5.86 -7.92 1.50
CA LEU A 143 5.42 -9.27 1.11
C LEU A 143 5.04 -9.25 -0.38
N ALA A 144 6.01 -9.41 -1.27
CA ALA A 144 5.77 -9.43 -2.71
C ALA A 144 6.93 -10.12 -3.46
N PRO A 145 6.70 -10.60 -4.69
CA PRO A 145 7.76 -11.09 -5.54
C PRO A 145 8.77 -9.97 -5.84
N VAL A 146 10.05 -10.32 -5.84
CA VAL A 146 11.16 -9.46 -6.23
C VAL A 146 11.99 -10.23 -7.23
N PRO A 147 12.61 -9.62 -8.25
CA PRO A 147 13.61 -10.28 -9.05
C PRO A 147 14.78 -10.74 -8.18
N ASP A 148 15.23 -11.97 -8.37
CA ASP A 148 16.32 -12.55 -7.60
C ASP A 148 17.58 -11.66 -7.65
N ALA A 149 18.35 -11.66 -6.58
CA ALA A 149 19.67 -11.06 -6.55
C ALA A 149 20.63 -11.86 -7.45
N ASP A 150 21.67 -11.20 -7.98
CA ASP A 150 22.62 -11.79 -8.92
C ASP A 150 24.05 -11.47 -8.48
N ASN A 151 24.96 -12.45 -8.54
CA ASN A 151 26.33 -12.31 -8.08
C ASN A 151 27.22 -11.39 -8.98
N GLY A 152 26.70 -10.97 -10.12
CA GLY A 152 27.37 -10.05 -11.02
C GLY A 152 28.77 -10.55 -11.43
N SER A 153 29.81 -9.76 -11.13
CA SER A 153 31.20 -10.13 -11.37
C SER A 153 31.90 -10.74 -10.14
N THR A 154 31.25 -10.71 -8.96
CA THR A 154 31.84 -11.27 -7.73
C THR A 154 31.84 -12.81 -7.75
N SER A 155 32.75 -13.40 -6.98
CA SER A 155 32.79 -14.85 -6.69
C SER A 155 31.87 -15.24 -5.52
N PHE A 156 30.96 -14.37 -5.09
CA PHE A 156 30.03 -14.65 -4.00
C PHE A 156 29.02 -15.73 -4.37
N ASN A 157 28.61 -16.51 -3.37
CA ASN A 157 27.45 -17.37 -3.52
C ASN A 157 26.22 -16.62 -3.03
N ILE A 158 25.23 -16.46 -3.91
CA ILE A 158 23.95 -15.84 -3.60
C ILE A 158 22.87 -16.90 -3.67
N ASP A 159 22.14 -17.10 -2.59
CA ASP A 159 21.03 -18.02 -2.47
C ASP A 159 19.76 -17.29 -2.05
N ILE A 160 18.63 -17.61 -2.68
CA ILE A 160 17.32 -17.11 -2.29
C ILE A 160 16.68 -18.16 -1.37
N SER A 161 16.93 -18.02 -0.07
CA SER A 161 16.46 -18.98 0.93
C SER A 161 14.94 -18.91 1.13
N GLN A 162 14.30 -17.79 0.77
CA GLN A 162 12.85 -17.62 0.71
C GLN A 162 12.44 -16.71 -0.44
N GLN A 163 11.60 -17.21 -1.34
CA GLN A 163 11.00 -16.40 -2.40
C GLN A 163 9.91 -15.46 -1.85
N GLY A 164 9.93 -14.21 -2.35
CA GLY A 164 8.88 -13.25 -2.10
C GLY A 164 7.55 -13.67 -2.72
N LYS A 165 6.44 -13.53 -2.00
CA LYS A 165 5.08 -13.82 -2.47
C LYS A 165 4.15 -12.69 -2.08
N ALA A 166 3.29 -12.27 -3.01
CA ALA A 166 2.20 -11.36 -2.69
C ALA A 166 1.19 -12.05 -1.75
N SER A 167 0.57 -11.24 -0.90
CA SER A 167 -0.38 -11.71 0.11
C SER A 167 -1.84 -11.70 -0.35
N ILE A 168 -2.13 -11.52 -1.64
CA ILE A 168 -3.49 -11.37 -2.17
C ILE A 168 -3.82 -12.53 -3.09
N THR A 169 -5.04 -13.09 -2.95
CA THR A 169 -5.56 -14.05 -3.93
C THR A 169 -6.00 -13.37 -5.21
N SER A 170 -5.84 -14.04 -6.35
CA SER A 170 -6.34 -13.53 -7.64
C SER A 170 -7.86 -13.68 -7.83
N SER A 171 -8.54 -14.47 -7.00
CA SER A 171 -9.98 -14.70 -7.10
C SER A 171 -10.75 -13.71 -6.25
N THR A 172 -11.73 -13.05 -6.88
CA THR A 172 -12.68 -12.17 -6.20
C THR A 172 -13.96 -12.93 -5.88
N ILE A 173 -14.45 -12.83 -4.65
CA ILE A 173 -15.72 -13.43 -4.23
C ILE A 173 -16.64 -12.37 -3.61
N PRO A 174 -17.98 -12.55 -3.68
CA PRO A 174 -18.92 -11.74 -2.92
C PRO A 174 -18.68 -11.89 -1.40
N ILE A 175 -18.64 -10.79 -0.67
CA ILE A 175 -18.44 -10.80 0.78
C ILE A 175 -19.76 -10.64 1.50
N ALA A 176 -20.20 -11.72 2.16
CA ALA A 176 -21.38 -11.73 2.99
C ALA A 176 -21.12 -11.19 4.40
N ASN A 177 -22.13 -10.56 5.00
CA ASN A 177 -22.10 -10.04 6.37
C ASN A 177 -21.04 -8.94 6.60
N GLU A 178 -20.54 -8.31 5.54
CA GLU A 178 -19.64 -7.16 5.64
C GLU A 178 -20.40 -5.91 6.06
N ARG A 179 -19.79 -5.08 6.90
CA ARG A 179 -20.40 -3.86 7.40
C ARG A 179 -20.11 -2.69 6.47
N VAL A 180 -21.17 -2.14 5.89
CA VAL A 180 -21.13 -0.97 5.03
C VAL A 180 -21.71 0.21 5.79
N TYR A 181 -21.03 1.34 5.75
CA TYR A 181 -21.37 2.55 6.48
C TYR A 181 -21.83 3.65 5.54
N ILE A 182 -22.69 4.54 6.05
CA ILE A 182 -23.11 5.74 5.34
C ILE A 182 -22.96 6.98 6.24
N ILE A 183 -22.42 8.05 5.66
CA ILE A 183 -22.35 9.39 6.24
C ILE A 183 -23.35 10.28 5.53
N TYR A 184 -24.16 11.03 6.26
CA TYR A 184 -25.14 11.96 5.73
C TYR A 184 -24.50 13.35 5.63
N GLY A 185 -24.48 13.92 4.43
CA GLY A 185 -23.95 15.25 4.18
C GLY A 185 -22.50 15.42 4.62
N LYS A 186 -22.29 16.40 5.51
CA LYS A 186 -20.97 16.75 6.04
C LYS A 186 -20.70 16.23 7.45
N ASN A 187 -21.43 15.24 7.93
CA ASN A 187 -21.20 14.66 9.24
C ASN A 187 -19.76 14.10 9.35
N ALA A 188 -19.17 14.21 10.53
CA ALA A 188 -17.81 13.72 10.77
C ALA A 188 -17.73 12.20 10.98
N TYR A 189 -18.85 11.55 11.27
CA TYR A 189 -18.93 10.12 11.61
C TYR A 189 -20.06 9.44 10.85
N SER A 190 -19.97 8.09 10.76
CA SER A 190 -21.04 7.29 10.16
C SER A 190 -22.37 7.53 10.87
N SER A 191 -23.40 7.74 10.06
CA SER A 191 -24.77 8.01 10.55
C SER A 191 -25.59 6.73 10.71
N LYS A 192 -25.26 5.70 9.91
CA LYS A 192 -25.91 4.38 9.91
C LYS A 192 -24.97 3.34 9.28
N ASP A 193 -25.21 2.08 9.55
CA ASP A 193 -24.58 0.95 8.85
C ASP A 193 -25.62 -0.12 8.48
N VAL A 194 -25.26 -0.93 7.49
CA VAL A 194 -25.96 -2.14 7.07
C VAL A 194 -24.96 -3.27 6.83
N ARG A 195 -25.46 -4.50 6.75
CA ARG A 195 -24.63 -5.65 6.40
C ARG A 195 -24.98 -6.17 5.01
N THR A 196 -23.97 -6.64 4.29
CA THR A 196 -24.18 -7.30 2.99
C THR A 196 -24.89 -8.64 3.16
N ASN A 197 -25.67 -8.99 2.16
CA ASN A 197 -26.29 -10.32 2.04
C ASN A 197 -25.31 -11.38 1.51
N ALA A 198 -25.78 -12.60 1.26
CA ALA A 198 -24.95 -13.70 0.76
C ALA A 198 -24.30 -13.43 -0.61
N ASN A 199 -24.85 -12.52 -1.40
CA ASN A 199 -24.33 -12.12 -2.70
C ASN A 199 -23.40 -10.88 -2.60
N GLY A 200 -23.08 -10.43 -1.39
CA GLY A 200 -22.30 -9.21 -1.17
C GLY A 200 -23.09 -7.91 -1.38
N GLU A 201 -24.41 -7.98 -1.59
CA GLU A 201 -25.24 -6.80 -1.88
C GLU A 201 -25.64 -6.08 -0.60
N PHE A 202 -25.72 -4.74 -0.67
CA PHE A 202 -26.22 -3.87 0.40
C PHE A 202 -27.20 -2.83 -0.14
N SER A 203 -28.05 -2.32 0.77
CA SER A 203 -28.99 -1.23 0.46
C SER A 203 -29.21 -0.33 1.66
N PHE A 204 -29.15 0.99 1.42
CA PHE A 204 -29.65 2.03 2.32
C PHE A 204 -30.93 2.57 1.73
N GLU A 205 -32.06 2.35 2.40
CA GLU A 205 -33.37 2.74 1.95
C GLU A 205 -33.91 3.93 2.73
N GLY A 206 -34.89 4.63 2.16
CA GLY A 206 -35.60 5.72 2.80
C GLY A 206 -34.78 7.00 2.91
N LEU A 207 -33.89 7.26 1.97
CA LEU A 207 -33.01 8.43 1.95
C LEU A 207 -33.68 9.64 1.27
N GLN A 208 -33.38 10.82 1.78
CA GLN A 208 -33.75 12.09 1.17
C GLN A 208 -32.78 12.48 0.04
N VAL A 209 -33.15 13.46 -0.75
CA VAL A 209 -32.27 14.11 -1.73
C VAL A 209 -31.10 14.78 -0.98
N GLY A 210 -29.86 14.60 -1.48
CA GLY A 210 -28.68 15.19 -0.87
C GLY A 210 -27.40 14.40 -1.16
N LYS A 211 -26.33 14.76 -0.44
CA LYS A 211 -25.00 14.12 -0.56
C LYS A 211 -24.77 13.08 0.51
N TYR A 212 -24.15 12.00 0.10
CA TYR A 212 -23.86 10.87 0.97
C TYR A 212 -22.46 10.34 0.69
N THR A 213 -21.76 9.89 1.73
CA THR A 213 -20.54 9.09 1.58
C THR A 213 -20.81 7.69 2.08
N VAL A 214 -20.63 6.69 1.21
CA VAL A 214 -20.71 5.27 1.57
C VAL A 214 -19.30 4.72 1.65
N TYR A 215 -18.98 3.94 2.69
CA TYR A 215 -17.67 3.35 2.85
C TYR A 215 -17.68 1.96 3.49
N VAL A 216 -16.61 1.22 3.24
CA VAL A 216 -16.26 -0.05 3.88
C VAL A 216 -14.83 -0.01 4.39
N ASN A 217 -14.49 -0.89 5.32
CA ASN A 217 -13.11 -1.06 5.76
C ASN A 217 -12.50 -2.28 5.07
N SER A 218 -11.30 -2.13 4.54
CA SER A 218 -10.50 -3.18 3.93
C SER A 218 -9.22 -3.39 4.72
N LEU A 219 -8.65 -4.59 4.73
CA LEU A 219 -7.28 -4.78 5.18
C LEU A 219 -6.31 -4.05 4.24
N HIS A 220 -5.20 -3.58 4.77
CA HIS A 220 -4.15 -2.98 3.95
C HIS A 220 -3.35 -4.07 3.22
N ALA A 221 -3.03 -3.84 1.95
CA ALA A 221 -2.35 -4.81 1.08
C ALA A 221 -0.95 -5.25 1.55
N ASN A 222 -0.34 -4.51 2.49
CA ASN A 222 0.99 -4.82 3.03
C ASN A 222 1.01 -5.97 4.06
N GLY A 223 -0.15 -6.59 4.36
CA GLY A 223 -0.23 -7.70 5.32
C GLY A 223 -0.01 -7.33 6.79
N THR A 224 0.05 -6.05 7.15
CA THR A 224 0.26 -5.59 8.54
C THR A 224 -0.97 -5.75 9.44
N GLY A 225 -2.12 -6.15 8.88
CA GLY A 225 -3.40 -6.18 9.59
C GLY A 225 -4.02 -4.79 9.84
N ALA A 226 -3.38 -3.72 9.38
CA ALA A 226 -3.98 -2.39 9.38
C ALA A 226 -5.17 -2.32 8.43
N THR A 227 -6.15 -1.47 8.74
CA THR A 227 -7.31 -1.26 7.88
C THR A 227 -7.24 0.07 7.16
N VAL A 228 -7.78 0.11 5.95
CA VAL A 228 -7.98 1.32 5.14
C VAL A 228 -9.45 1.47 4.82
N GLN A 229 -9.95 2.69 4.88
CA GLN A 229 -11.31 3.03 4.48
C GLN A 229 -11.37 3.23 2.97
N LEU A 230 -12.29 2.52 2.31
CA LEU A 230 -12.65 2.72 0.90
C LEU A 230 -13.98 3.45 0.85
N ASP A 231 -14.03 4.65 0.32
CA ASP A 231 -15.22 5.48 0.30
C ASP A 231 -15.65 5.91 -1.12
N LYS A 232 -16.92 6.24 -1.25
CA LYS A 232 -17.53 6.79 -2.46
C LYS A 232 -18.57 7.84 -2.12
N GLU A 233 -18.47 8.99 -2.77
CA GLU A 233 -19.49 10.03 -2.70
C GLU A 233 -20.63 9.73 -3.68
N ILE A 234 -21.86 9.82 -3.20
CA ILE A 234 -23.08 9.63 -3.98
C ILE A 234 -23.99 10.83 -3.77
N VAL A 235 -24.54 11.37 -4.85
CA VAL A 235 -25.53 12.45 -4.84
C VAL A 235 -26.88 11.89 -5.26
N ILE A 236 -27.87 11.99 -4.38
CA ILE A 236 -29.27 11.73 -4.71
C ILE A 236 -29.88 13.03 -5.18
N GLU A 237 -30.18 13.12 -6.47
CA GLU A 237 -30.71 14.35 -7.10
C GLU A 237 -32.23 14.42 -7.09
N SER A 238 -32.92 13.27 -7.05
CA SER A 238 -34.37 13.19 -7.08
C SER A 238 -34.93 12.17 -6.08
N GLU A 239 -36.16 12.38 -5.64
CA GLU A 239 -36.93 11.41 -4.84
C GLU A 239 -37.24 10.16 -5.65
N GLU A 240 -37.57 9.06 -4.96
CA GLU A 240 -37.92 7.74 -5.55
C GLU A 240 -36.83 7.15 -6.45
N SER A 241 -35.58 7.61 -6.33
CA SER A 241 -34.45 7.17 -7.13
C SER A 241 -33.67 6.04 -6.46
N ILE A 242 -33.12 5.15 -7.29
CA ILE A 242 -32.12 4.15 -6.86
C ILE A 242 -30.76 4.59 -7.40
N ASN A 243 -29.85 4.89 -6.52
CA ASN A 243 -28.51 5.37 -6.84
C ASN A 243 -27.49 4.26 -6.58
N SER A 244 -26.53 4.08 -7.49
CA SER A 244 -25.54 3.03 -7.37
C SER A 244 -24.28 3.54 -6.64
N ALA A 245 -23.87 2.84 -5.60
CA ALA A 245 -22.54 2.97 -5.02
C ALA A 245 -21.49 2.11 -5.78
N GLY A 246 -21.93 1.29 -6.75
CA GLY A 246 -21.04 0.37 -7.45
C GLY A 246 -20.50 -0.72 -6.54
N THR A 247 -19.32 -1.24 -6.87
CA THR A 247 -18.67 -2.32 -6.12
C THR A 247 -17.51 -1.77 -5.30
N PHE A 248 -17.45 -2.14 -4.02
CA PHE A 248 -16.28 -2.02 -3.17
C PHE A 248 -15.51 -3.34 -3.22
N ASP A 249 -14.24 -3.29 -3.53
CA ASP A 249 -13.37 -4.46 -3.58
C ASP A 249 -12.38 -4.41 -2.41
N ILE A 250 -12.54 -5.33 -1.44
CA ILE A 250 -11.80 -5.31 -0.18
C ILE A 250 -10.80 -6.46 -0.08
N LEU A 251 -9.81 -6.30 0.77
CA LEU A 251 -8.97 -7.37 1.29
C LEU A 251 -9.49 -7.82 2.65
N TYR A 252 -9.57 -9.14 2.93
CA TYR A 252 -10.12 -9.72 4.16
C TYR A 252 -9.33 -10.92 4.67
#